data_dbe0f873ba15ec42d13fc1b78dbacedf
#
_entry.id   dbe0f873ba15ec42d13fc1b78dbacedf
#
_cell.length_a   1.000
_cell.length_b   1.000
_cell.length_c   1.000
_cell.angle_alpha   90.00
_cell.angle_beta   90.00
_cell.angle_gamma   90.00
#
_symmetry.space_group_name_H-M   'P 1'
#
loop_
_entity.id
_entity.type
_entity.pdbx_description
1 polymer ?
#
loop_
_entity_poly.entity_id
_entity_poly.type
_entity_poly.pdbx_seq_one_letter_code
_entity_poly.pdbx_strand_id
1 'polypeptide(L)'
;MNPQPGEIWLADLGLAAKTRPVVIVSRQDPDPPRALVLYVPLTTQRRDSPYEVPLPRLPFLDRESVANVQGLGSLPTVRLERKIGRLSGGIMQQLKDALAFALDLEQASE
;
A
#
# COMPACT_ATOMS: atom_id res chain seq x y z
N MET A 1 -2.39 -11.15 14.50
CA MET A 1 -1.99 -10.03 13.64
C MET A 1 -3.20 -9.52 12.87
N ASN A 2 -3.38 -8.22 12.88
CA ASN A 2 -4.57 -7.62 12.26
C ASN A 2 -4.16 -6.33 11.54
N PRO A 3 -3.56 -6.45 10.35
CA PRO A 3 -3.11 -5.28 9.61
C PRO A 3 -4.27 -4.36 9.25
N GLN A 4 -4.02 -3.06 9.32
CA GLN A 4 -5.05 -2.05 9.10
C GLN A 4 -4.70 -1.17 7.91
N PRO A 5 -5.70 -0.63 7.21
CA PRO A 5 -5.43 0.24 6.07
C PRO A 5 -4.60 1.44 6.49
N GLY A 6 -3.62 1.76 5.66
CA GLY A 6 -2.68 2.85 5.92
C GLY A 6 -1.41 2.42 6.62
N GLU A 7 -1.38 1.24 7.21
CA GLU A 7 -0.14 0.74 7.81
C GLU A 7 0.86 0.35 6.73
N ILE A 8 2.13 0.62 7.01
CA ILE A 8 3.22 0.21 6.13
C ILE A 8 3.94 -0.93 6.80
N TRP A 9 4.09 -2.02 6.04
CA TRP A 9 4.73 -3.24 6.50
C TRP A 9 5.85 -3.63 5.56
N LEU A 10 6.89 -4.25 6.10
CA LEU A 10 7.82 -5.01 5.28
C LEU A 10 7.18 -6.35 4.96
N ALA A 11 7.19 -6.72 3.71
CA ALA A 11 6.52 -7.92 3.24
C ALA A 11 7.41 -8.73 2.32
N ASP A 12 7.27 -10.05 2.42
CA ASP A 12 7.91 -10.97 1.49
C ASP A 12 6.99 -11.14 0.29
N LEU A 13 7.34 -10.54 -0.83
CA LEU A 13 6.55 -10.60 -2.05
C LEU A 13 6.94 -11.77 -2.95
N GLY A 14 7.85 -12.63 -2.48
CA GLY A 14 8.31 -13.77 -3.27
C GLY A 14 9.28 -13.41 -4.36
N LEU A 15 9.75 -12.17 -4.40
CA LEU A 15 10.73 -11.73 -5.39
C LEU A 15 12.13 -11.90 -4.82
N ALA A 16 13.05 -12.20 -5.70
CA ALA A 16 14.44 -12.54 -5.41
C ALA A 16 14.94 -11.94 -4.09
N ALA A 17 14.62 -12.62 -3.03
CA ALA A 17 15.32 -12.56 -1.78
C ALA A 17 15.12 -11.31 -0.92
N LYS A 18 14.13 -10.47 -1.16
CA LYS A 18 14.08 -9.27 -0.32
C LYS A 18 12.67 -8.91 0.09
N THR A 19 12.57 -8.45 1.31
CA THR A 19 11.34 -7.80 1.75
C THR A 19 11.21 -6.44 1.10
N ARG A 20 9.98 -6.00 0.92
CA ARG A 20 9.67 -4.71 0.34
C ARG A 20 8.65 -3.99 1.19
N PRO A 21 8.73 -2.67 1.31
CA PRO A 21 7.68 -1.94 1.99
C PRO A 21 6.41 -1.90 1.15
N VAL A 22 5.29 -2.15 1.82
CA VAL A 22 3.97 -2.10 1.19
C VAL A 22 3.03 -1.36 2.11
N VAL A 23 2.03 -0.69 1.55
CA VAL A 23 0.97 -0.09 2.34
C VAL A 23 -0.28 -0.95 2.23
N ILE A 24 -0.89 -1.23 3.38
CA ILE A 24 -2.12 -2.01 3.44
C ILE A 24 -3.26 -1.11 2.99
N VAL A 25 -4.06 -1.60 2.05
CA VAL A 25 -5.20 -0.85 1.52
C VAL A 25 -6.52 -1.58 1.70
N SER A 26 -6.49 -2.84 2.13
CA SER A 26 -7.72 -3.57 2.42
C SER A 26 -8.34 -3.07 3.71
N ARG A 27 -9.68 -3.19 3.78
CA ARG A 27 -10.40 -2.80 4.98
C ARG A 27 -9.96 -3.66 6.17
N GLN A 28 -10.12 -3.11 7.36
CA GLN A 28 -9.93 -3.89 8.57
C GLN A 28 -11.07 -4.89 8.67
N ASP A 29 -10.72 -6.15 8.78
CA ASP A 29 -11.70 -7.22 8.91
C ASP A 29 -11.14 -8.23 9.91
N PRO A 30 -11.77 -8.39 11.07
CA PRO A 30 -11.25 -9.32 12.08
C PRO A 30 -11.41 -10.78 11.69
N ASP A 31 -12.27 -11.08 10.71
CA ASP A 31 -12.54 -12.46 10.33
C ASP A 31 -12.78 -12.54 8.82
N PRO A 32 -11.76 -12.28 8.01
CA PRO A 32 -11.95 -12.35 6.56
C PRO A 32 -12.08 -13.82 6.12
N PRO A 33 -12.76 -14.06 5.00
CA PRO A 33 -12.94 -15.44 4.52
C PRO A 33 -11.63 -16.11 4.14
N ARG A 34 -10.61 -15.31 3.83
CA ARG A 34 -9.26 -15.80 3.55
C ARG A 34 -8.28 -14.90 4.29
N ALA A 35 -7.18 -15.49 4.74
CA ALA A 35 -6.15 -14.74 5.48
C ALA A 35 -5.26 -13.98 4.49
N LEU A 36 -5.85 -13.02 3.78
CA LEU A 36 -5.19 -12.21 2.77
C LEU A 36 -5.38 -10.72 3.08
N VAL A 37 -4.42 -9.93 2.66
CA VAL A 37 -4.57 -8.46 2.66
C VAL A 37 -4.34 -7.95 1.25
N LEU A 38 -4.91 -6.79 0.93
CA LEU A 38 -4.61 -6.07 -0.28
C LEU A 38 -3.56 -5.01 0.04
N TYR A 39 -2.60 -4.85 -0.87
CA TYR A 39 -1.49 -3.93 -0.64
C TYR A 39 -1.15 -3.18 -1.90
N VAL A 40 -0.48 -2.03 -1.72
CA VAL A 40 0.15 -1.26 -2.77
C VAL A 40 1.63 -1.18 -2.43
N PRO A 41 2.53 -1.57 -3.34
CA PRO A 41 3.96 -1.52 -3.05
C PRO A 41 4.47 -0.09 -3.09
N LEU A 42 5.50 0.17 -2.30
CA LEU A 42 6.24 1.41 -2.36
C LEU A 42 7.50 1.20 -3.17
N THR A 43 7.87 2.20 -3.96
CA THR A 43 9.07 2.12 -4.80
C THR A 43 9.77 3.46 -4.77
N THR A 44 11.10 3.42 -4.94
CA THR A 44 11.89 4.64 -5.08
C THR A 44 11.95 5.10 -6.55
N GLN A 45 11.43 4.31 -7.48
CA GLN A 45 11.45 4.63 -8.90
C GLN A 45 10.22 5.45 -9.26
N ARG A 46 10.36 6.76 -9.18
CA ARG A 46 9.27 7.68 -9.48
C ARG A 46 9.16 7.91 -10.97
N ARG A 47 7.96 7.79 -11.52
CA ARG A 47 7.71 8.02 -12.95
C ARG A 47 6.74 9.17 -13.21
N ASP A 48 6.33 9.88 -12.16
CA ASP A 48 5.45 11.05 -12.25
C ASP A 48 4.18 10.77 -13.04
N SER A 49 3.51 9.69 -12.68
CA SER A 49 2.29 9.26 -13.36
C SER A 49 1.09 9.34 -12.42
N PRO A 50 -0.14 9.35 -12.98
CA PRO A 50 -1.35 9.34 -12.13
C PRO A 50 -1.55 8.02 -11.36
N TYR A 51 -0.74 6.99 -11.67
CA TYR A 51 -0.77 5.73 -10.93
C TYR A 51 0.11 5.75 -9.70
N GLU A 52 0.71 6.90 -9.38
CA GLU A 52 1.64 7.00 -8.27
C GLU A 52 1.21 8.08 -7.31
N VAL A 53 1.41 7.82 -6.04
CA VAL A 53 1.21 8.84 -4.99
C VAL A 53 2.56 9.11 -4.36
N PRO A 54 3.14 10.30 -4.58
CA PRO A 54 4.39 10.65 -3.92
C PRO A 54 4.19 10.73 -2.42
N LEU A 55 5.12 10.15 -1.68
CA LEU A 55 5.09 10.21 -0.23
C LEU A 55 6.06 11.26 0.26
N PRO A 56 5.76 11.91 1.38
CA PRO A 56 6.74 12.80 1.99
C PRO A 56 7.91 11.96 2.51
N ARG A 57 9.02 12.63 2.83
CA ARG A 57 10.11 11.95 3.49
C ARG A 57 9.60 11.40 4.83
N LEU A 58 9.67 10.10 4.98
CA LEU A 58 9.17 9.43 6.17
C LEU A 58 10.36 8.86 6.95
N PRO A 59 10.39 9.03 8.28
CA PRO A 59 11.56 8.62 9.06
C PRO A 59 11.80 7.11 9.05
N PHE A 60 10.79 6.32 8.75
CA PHE A 60 10.93 4.87 8.72
C PHE A 60 11.30 4.32 7.34
N LEU A 61 11.52 5.20 6.35
CA LEU A 61 12.00 4.80 5.03
C LEU A 61 13.33 5.48 4.75
N ASP A 62 14.26 4.73 4.16
CA ASP A 62 15.60 5.24 3.87
C ASP A 62 15.59 6.29 2.78
N ARG A 63 14.65 6.23 1.85
CA ARG A 63 14.58 7.11 0.69
C ARG A 63 13.16 7.58 0.47
N GLU A 64 13.04 8.67 -0.25
CA GLU A 64 11.74 9.11 -0.73
C GLU A 64 11.15 8.05 -1.64
N SER A 65 9.87 7.81 -1.49
CA SER A 65 9.19 6.75 -2.20
C SER A 65 7.88 7.25 -2.78
N VAL A 66 7.36 6.48 -3.72
CA VAL A 66 6.00 6.66 -4.21
C VAL A 66 5.23 5.36 -3.98
N ALA A 67 3.93 5.48 -3.77
CA ALA A 67 3.05 4.32 -3.72
C ALA A 67 2.57 4.06 -5.15
N ASN A 68 2.87 2.88 -5.68
CA ASN A 68 2.58 2.53 -7.06
C ASN A 68 1.32 1.67 -7.13
N VAL A 69 0.18 2.28 -7.51
CA VAL A 69 -1.09 1.54 -7.50
C VAL A 69 -1.18 0.51 -8.64
N GLN A 70 -0.33 0.60 -9.68
CA GLN A 70 -0.30 -0.46 -10.68
C GLN A 70 0.22 -1.78 -10.11
N GLY A 71 0.88 -1.73 -8.97
CA GLY A 71 1.35 -2.93 -8.28
C GLY A 71 0.36 -3.47 -7.26
N LEU A 72 -0.87 -2.98 -7.24
CA LEU A 72 -1.89 -3.49 -6.31
C LEU A 72 -1.95 -5.01 -6.39
N GLY A 73 -1.90 -5.65 -5.24
CA GLY A 73 -1.95 -7.09 -5.18
C GLY A 73 -2.54 -7.59 -3.88
N SER A 74 -2.64 -8.89 -3.78
CA SER A 74 -3.04 -9.53 -2.53
C SER A 74 -1.92 -10.44 -2.07
N LEU A 75 -1.91 -10.69 -0.75
CA LEU A 75 -0.78 -11.37 -0.15
C LEU A 75 -1.27 -12.06 1.14
N PRO A 76 -0.85 -13.31 1.39
CA PRO A 76 -1.16 -13.94 2.68
C PRO A 76 -0.59 -13.13 3.83
N THR A 77 -1.38 -12.98 4.89
CA THR A 77 -0.94 -12.19 6.04
C THR A 77 0.35 -12.72 6.66
N VAL A 78 0.62 -14.03 6.53
CA VAL A 78 1.86 -14.62 7.07
C VAL A 78 3.11 -14.06 6.38
N ARG A 79 2.97 -13.43 5.21
CA ARG A 79 4.10 -12.83 4.52
C ARG A 79 4.42 -11.42 4.97
N LEU A 80 3.58 -10.84 5.81
CA LEU A 80 3.88 -9.56 6.45
C LEU A 80 4.86 -9.82 7.59
N GLU A 81 6.00 -9.16 7.54
CA GLU A 81 7.06 -9.45 8.50
C GLU A 81 7.07 -8.47 9.66
N ARG A 82 6.95 -7.18 9.38
CA ARG A 82 7.06 -6.18 10.43
C ARG A 82 6.37 -4.90 10.00
N LYS A 83 5.55 -4.35 10.88
CA LYS A 83 4.99 -3.02 10.68
C LYS A 83 6.06 -1.98 10.93
N ILE A 84 6.24 -1.04 10.00
CA ILE A 84 7.26 -0.01 10.13
C ILE A 84 6.68 1.40 10.21
N GLY A 85 5.40 1.58 9.95
CA GLY A 85 4.81 2.90 10.06
C GLY A 85 3.39 2.95 9.59
N ARG A 86 2.91 4.18 9.38
CA ARG A 86 1.54 4.43 8.96
C ARG A 86 1.50 5.71 8.16
N LEU A 87 0.71 5.75 7.10
CA LEU A 87 0.47 6.96 6.33
C LEU A 87 -0.61 7.80 6.99
N SER A 88 -0.53 9.12 6.78
CA SER A 88 -1.55 10.04 7.25
C SER A 88 -2.86 9.83 6.49
N GLY A 89 -3.96 10.30 7.07
CA GLY A 89 -5.25 10.21 6.41
C GLY A 89 -5.30 10.95 5.08
N GLY A 90 -4.59 12.08 5.00
CA GLY A 90 -4.54 12.84 3.74
C GLY A 90 -3.86 12.08 2.63
N ILE A 91 -2.75 11.41 2.94
CA ILE A 91 -2.06 10.60 1.95
C ILE A 91 -2.90 9.37 1.59
N MET A 92 -3.54 8.77 2.57
CA MET A 92 -4.44 7.64 2.29
C MET A 92 -5.56 8.05 1.35
N GLN A 93 -6.09 9.26 1.48
CA GLN A 93 -7.13 9.72 0.55
C GLN A 93 -6.58 9.86 -0.86
N GLN A 94 -5.36 10.39 -1.01
CA GLN A 94 -4.73 10.44 -2.33
C GLN A 94 -4.54 9.04 -2.90
N LEU A 95 -4.18 8.08 -2.06
CA LEU A 95 -3.99 6.71 -2.49
C LEU A 95 -5.31 6.09 -2.94
N LYS A 96 -6.38 6.33 -2.20
CA LYS A 96 -7.71 5.86 -2.60
C LYS A 96 -8.15 6.46 -3.93
N ASP A 97 -7.86 7.74 -4.14
CA ASP A 97 -8.19 8.41 -5.40
C ASP A 97 -7.41 7.80 -6.56
N ALA A 98 -6.13 7.51 -6.35
CA ALA A 98 -5.30 6.88 -7.38
C ALA A 98 -5.78 5.45 -7.68
N LEU A 99 -6.19 4.71 -6.66
CA LEU A 99 -6.76 3.38 -6.85
C LEU A 99 -8.07 3.45 -7.62
N ALA A 100 -8.94 4.40 -7.29
CA ALA A 100 -10.20 4.56 -8.01
C ALA A 100 -9.94 4.88 -9.48
N PHE A 101 -8.96 5.73 -9.75
CA PHE A 101 -8.56 6.03 -11.11
C PHE A 101 -8.05 4.77 -11.82
N ALA A 102 -7.13 4.06 -11.18
CA ALA A 102 -6.48 2.89 -11.82
C ALA A 102 -7.47 1.76 -12.08
N LEU A 103 -8.45 1.60 -11.21
CA LEU A 103 -9.45 0.54 -11.32
C LEU A 103 -10.69 0.99 -12.09
N ASP A 104 -10.69 2.23 -12.58
CA ASP A 104 -11.82 2.80 -13.30
C ASP A 104 -13.10 2.74 -12.48
N LEU A 105 -13.00 3.04 -11.20
CA LEU A 105 -14.16 3.07 -10.33
C LEU A 105 -14.88 4.40 -10.46
N GLU A 106 -16.20 4.32 -10.53
CA GLU A 106 -17.01 5.52 -10.57
C GLU A 106 -16.95 6.21 -9.21
N GLN A 107 -16.61 7.50 -9.21
CA GLN A 107 -16.55 8.24 -7.97
C GLN A 107 -17.84 9.06 -7.82
N ALA A 108 -18.35 9.10 -6.60
CA ALA A 108 -19.51 9.91 -6.28
C ALA A 108 -19.15 11.36 -6.54
N SER A 109 -19.91 12.01 -7.43
CA SER A 109 -19.73 13.42 -7.66
C SER A 109 -21.00 14.11 -7.31
N GLU A 110 -21.18 14.81 -6.96
CA GLU A 110 -22.31 15.42 -6.94
C GLU A 110 -22.55 16.10 -6.86
#